data_07c7f74b9d823c21aab023b36343fb11
#
_entry.id   07c7f74b9d823c21aab023b36343fb11
#
_cell.length_a   1.000
_cell.length_b   1.000
_cell.length_c   1.000
_cell.angle_alpha   90.00
_cell.angle_beta   90.00
_cell.angle_gamma   90.00
#
_symmetry.space_group_name_H-M   'P 1'
#
loop_
_entity.id
_entity.type
_entity.pdbx_description
1 polymer ?
#
loop_
_entity_poly.entity_id
_entity_poly.type
_entity_poly.pdbx_seq_one_letter_code
_entity_poly.pdbx_strand_id
1 'polypeptide(L)'
;RLYVLWGLTPLQIAGVVAFTSLTFVLGGLVLGGISLVFVPYAIPVLGPYAPRWVTLSVGITMLVLVVLYALLGRFRTRPLVLFGTTVPLPGPRMALAQIVLATADVAIVAAIFEALLPPIPELGFLGVLAVYVSAYTTAMASHVPGGLGVFDTLILVGLAPYMPAANIVGAILIFRLLYYILPLFIAGTLFGANE
;
A
#
# COMPACT_ATOMS: atom_id res chain seq x y z
N ARG A 1 5.98 1.00 23.67
CA ARG A 1 6.33 0.47 25.00
C ARG A 1 7.10 -0.85 24.91
N LEU A 2 6.62 -1.86 24.15
CA LEU A 2 7.29 -3.17 24.01
C LEU A 2 8.74 -3.07 23.51
N TYR A 3 9.01 -2.27 22.50
CA TYR A 3 10.36 -2.09 21.97
C TYR A 3 11.32 -1.45 23.00
N VAL A 4 10.82 -0.57 23.86
CA VAL A 4 11.61 0.04 24.95
C VAL A 4 11.90 -1.00 26.01
N LEU A 5 10.96 -1.91 26.31
CA LEU A 5 11.19 -3.03 27.24
C LEU A 5 12.25 -4.01 26.72
N TRP A 6 12.41 -4.13 25.40
CA TRP A 6 13.46 -4.93 24.76
C TRP A 6 14.80 -4.17 24.63
N GLY A 7 14.92 -2.98 25.24
CA GLY A 7 16.17 -2.22 25.29
C GLY A 7 16.50 -1.45 24.01
N LEU A 8 15.55 -1.31 23.08
CA LEU A 8 15.77 -0.51 21.87
C LEU A 8 15.72 0.99 22.20
N THR A 9 16.69 1.72 21.64
CA THR A 9 16.72 3.19 21.74
C THR A 9 15.62 3.82 20.87
N PRO A 10 15.12 5.03 21.21
CA PRO A 10 14.14 5.75 20.38
C PRO A 10 14.57 5.89 18.89
N LEU A 11 15.88 6.06 18.65
CA LEU A 11 16.44 6.16 17.31
C LEU A 11 16.32 4.83 16.53
N GLN A 12 16.56 3.70 17.18
CA GLN A 12 16.38 2.37 16.59
C GLN A 12 14.92 2.10 16.27
N ILE A 13 14.02 2.50 17.16
CA ILE A 13 12.55 2.38 16.93
C ILE A 13 12.14 3.24 15.72
N ALA A 14 12.62 4.48 15.64
CA ALA A 14 12.36 5.35 14.49
C ALA A 14 12.90 4.73 13.18
N GLY A 15 14.06 4.09 13.22
CA GLY A 15 14.64 3.37 12.09
C GLY A 15 13.76 2.21 11.62
N VAL A 16 13.22 1.41 12.54
CA VAL A 16 12.29 0.30 12.23
C VAL A 16 11.02 0.85 11.60
N VAL A 17 10.42 1.89 12.17
CA VAL A 17 9.22 2.52 11.64
C VAL A 17 9.47 3.08 10.23
N ALA A 18 10.58 3.80 10.03
CA ALA A 18 10.94 4.34 8.73
C ALA A 18 11.13 3.23 7.66
N PHE A 19 11.82 2.14 8.04
CA PHE A 19 12.02 0.99 7.15
C PHE A 19 10.70 0.34 6.75
N THR A 20 9.80 0.12 7.73
CA THR A 20 8.48 -0.46 7.48
C THR A 20 7.63 0.46 6.59
N SER A 21 7.60 1.76 6.88
CA SER A 21 6.88 2.75 6.07
C SER A 21 7.39 2.79 4.63
N LEU A 22 8.72 2.75 4.43
CA LEU A 22 9.33 2.68 3.11
C LEU A 22 8.91 1.39 2.36
N THR A 23 8.79 0.26 3.06
CA THR A 23 8.32 -0.99 2.46
C THR A 23 6.92 -0.83 1.88
N PHE A 24 5.98 -0.25 2.62
CA PHE A 24 4.64 0.02 2.12
C PHE A 24 4.63 0.99 0.93
N VAL A 25 5.44 2.04 0.99
CA VAL A 25 5.57 2.99 -0.13
C VAL A 25 6.08 2.30 -1.39
N LEU A 26 7.06 1.40 -1.28
CA LEU A 26 7.58 0.66 -2.43
C LEU A 26 6.51 -0.23 -3.09
N GLY A 27 5.72 -0.96 -2.31
CA GLY A 27 4.59 -1.74 -2.84
C GLY A 27 3.57 -0.87 -3.57
N GLY A 28 3.21 0.26 -2.98
CA GLY A 28 2.32 1.25 -3.60
C GLY A 28 2.89 1.85 -4.90
N LEU A 29 4.21 2.16 -4.94
CA LEU A 29 4.88 2.68 -6.12
C LEU A 29 4.90 1.65 -7.27
N VAL A 30 5.19 0.37 -6.97
CA VAL A 30 5.18 -0.68 -8.00
C VAL A 30 3.78 -0.88 -8.56
N LEU A 31 2.80 -1.15 -7.71
CA LEU A 31 1.45 -1.48 -8.15
C LEU A 31 0.71 -0.26 -8.69
N GLY A 32 0.88 0.91 -8.08
CA GLY A 32 0.36 2.17 -8.58
C GLY A 32 0.97 2.54 -9.93
N GLY A 33 2.29 2.38 -10.10
CA GLY A 33 2.97 2.60 -11.36
C GLY A 33 2.47 1.67 -12.47
N ILE A 34 2.33 0.38 -12.19
CA ILE A 34 1.75 -0.60 -13.13
C ILE A 34 0.31 -0.21 -13.47
N SER A 35 -0.51 0.12 -12.49
CA SER A 35 -1.90 0.50 -12.69
C SER A 35 -2.04 1.74 -13.58
N LEU A 36 -1.23 2.78 -13.34
CA LEU A 36 -1.22 4.01 -14.15
C LEU A 36 -0.78 3.78 -15.60
N VAL A 37 0.11 2.82 -15.82
CA VAL A 37 0.59 2.49 -17.17
C VAL A 37 -0.43 1.66 -17.95
N PHE A 38 -1.02 0.63 -17.33
CA PHE A 38 -1.83 -0.37 -18.03
C PHE A 38 -3.35 -0.11 -17.95
N VAL A 39 -3.85 0.37 -16.82
CA VAL A 39 -5.30 0.57 -16.57
C VAL A 39 -5.63 1.93 -15.96
N PRO A 40 -5.16 3.03 -16.57
CA PRO A 40 -5.33 4.37 -16.00
C PRO A 40 -6.79 4.78 -15.83
N TYR A 41 -7.68 4.25 -16.68
CA TYR A 41 -9.13 4.53 -16.66
C TYR A 41 -9.82 4.01 -15.38
N ALA A 42 -9.25 3.00 -14.73
CA ALA A 42 -9.81 2.42 -13.52
C ALA A 42 -9.47 3.23 -12.25
N ILE A 43 -8.56 4.22 -12.34
CA ILE A 43 -8.17 5.00 -11.17
C ILE A 43 -9.25 6.03 -10.84
N PRO A 44 -9.83 5.99 -9.62
CA PRO A 44 -10.87 6.93 -9.21
C PRO A 44 -10.41 8.37 -9.36
N VAL A 45 -11.30 9.24 -9.79
CA VAL A 45 -11.09 10.70 -9.93
C VAL A 45 -10.07 11.07 -11.02
N LEU A 46 -8.94 10.38 -11.14
CA LEU A 46 -7.90 10.71 -12.14
C LEU A 46 -8.21 10.13 -13.52
N GLY A 47 -8.65 8.88 -13.58
CA GLY A 47 -8.83 8.15 -14.83
C GLY A 47 -9.69 8.86 -15.88
N PRO A 48 -10.86 9.43 -15.50
CA PRO A 48 -11.74 10.13 -16.45
C PRO A 48 -11.23 11.49 -16.92
N TYR A 49 -10.35 12.14 -16.15
CA TYR A 49 -9.96 13.54 -16.35
C TYR A 49 -8.52 13.74 -16.78
N ALA A 50 -7.62 12.80 -16.42
CA ALA A 50 -6.21 12.96 -16.71
C ALA A 50 -5.87 12.50 -18.16
N PRO A 51 -5.20 13.33 -18.98
CA PRO A 51 -4.69 12.89 -20.25
C PRO A 51 -3.76 11.68 -20.11
N ARG A 52 -3.79 10.76 -21.09
CA ARG A 52 -2.98 9.52 -21.05
C ARG A 52 -1.49 9.78 -20.88
N TRP A 53 -0.95 10.86 -21.45
CA TRP A 53 0.48 11.19 -21.27
C TRP A 53 0.83 11.53 -19.82
N VAL A 54 -0.09 12.13 -19.05
CA VAL A 54 0.10 12.41 -17.60
C VAL A 54 0.15 11.11 -16.81
N THR A 55 -0.83 10.22 -17.00
CA THR A 55 -0.88 8.94 -16.28
C THR A 55 0.32 8.07 -16.59
N LEU A 56 0.75 8.03 -17.86
CA LEU A 56 1.97 7.33 -18.28
C LEU A 56 3.22 7.93 -17.62
N SER A 57 3.39 9.26 -17.67
CA SER A 57 4.56 9.92 -17.08
C SER A 57 4.68 9.66 -15.59
N VAL A 58 3.56 9.77 -14.86
CA VAL A 58 3.53 9.52 -13.41
C VAL A 58 3.81 8.05 -13.14
N GLY A 59 3.15 7.12 -13.85
CA GLY A 59 3.36 5.68 -13.67
C GLY A 59 4.80 5.25 -13.95
N ILE A 60 5.39 5.73 -15.06
CA ILE A 60 6.79 5.46 -15.38
C ILE A 60 7.71 6.05 -14.32
N THR A 61 7.45 7.29 -13.86
CA THR A 61 8.25 7.91 -12.79
C THR A 61 8.23 7.08 -11.52
N MET A 62 7.06 6.58 -11.10
CA MET A 62 6.93 5.69 -9.94
C MET A 62 7.79 4.43 -10.10
N LEU A 63 7.73 3.77 -11.25
CA LEU A 63 8.54 2.57 -11.53
C LEU A 63 10.04 2.89 -11.58
N VAL A 64 10.43 4.00 -12.17
CA VAL A 64 11.83 4.47 -12.21
C VAL A 64 12.34 4.72 -10.79
N LEU A 65 11.56 5.32 -9.90
CA LEU A 65 11.95 5.52 -8.50
C LEU A 65 12.22 4.21 -7.78
N VAL A 66 11.42 3.16 -8.03
CA VAL A 66 11.66 1.82 -7.48
C VAL A 66 12.96 1.22 -8.01
N VAL A 67 13.22 1.34 -9.32
CA VAL A 67 14.47 0.88 -9.93
C VAL A 67 15.67 1.64 -9.37
N LEU A 68 15.57 2.96 -9.24
CA LEU A 68 16.62 3.78 -8.62
C LEU A 68 16.89 3.37 -7.18
N TYR A 69 15.85 3.09 -6.40
CA TYR A 69 16.02 2.57 -5.04
C TYR A 69 16.80 1.25 -5.01
N ALA A 70 16.44 0.29 -5.88
CA ALA A 70 17.15 -0.98 -5.99
C ALA A 70 18.63 -0.79 -6.42
N LEU A 71 18.87 0.12 -7.36
CA LEU A 71 20.22 0.46 -7.83
C LEU A 71 21.06 1.18 -6.76
N LEU A 72 20.46 2.07 -5.98
CA LEU A 72 21.14 2.72 -4.86
C LEU A 72 21.66 1.70 -3.85
N GLY A 73 20.87 0.67 -3.54
CA GLY A 73 21.29 -0.45 -2.69
C GLY A 73 22.46 -1.26 -3.29
N ARG A 74 22.65 -1.21 -4.62
CA ARG A 74 23.73 -1.93 -5.34
C ARG A 74 25.04 -1.13 -5.39
N PHE A 75 24.97 0.19 -5.59
CA PHE A 75 26.14 1.02 -5.87
C PHE A 75 26.64 1.80 -4.67
N ARG A 76 25.81 2.03 -3.66
CA ARG A 76 26.15 2.85 -2.50
C ARG A 76 26.34 2.00 -1.25
N THR A 77 27.59 1.86 -0.83
CA THR A 77 27.96 1.12 0.41
C THR A 77 27.99 2.02 1.65
N ARG A 78 27.90 3.35 1.46
CA ARG A 78 27.97 4.30 2.57
C ARG A 78 26.55 4.67 3.04
N PRO A 79 26.31 4.76 4.36
CA PRO A 79 25.01 5.18 4.87
C PRO A 79 24.65 6.59 4.40
N LEU A 80 23.36 6.84 4.17
CA LEU A 80 22.86 8.18 3.89
C LEU A 80 22.78 8.97 5.20
N VAL A 81 23.35 10.16 5.21
CA VAL A 81 23.13 11.10 6.31
C VAL A 81 21.96 12.01 5.92
N LEU A 82 20.80 11.78 6.54
CA LEU A 82 19.60 12.58 6.37
C LEU A 82 19.31 13.30 7.69
N PHE A 83 19.23 14.61 7.65
CA PHE A 83 18.94 15.44 8.84
C PHE A 83 19.84 15.11 10.05
N GLY A 84 21.13 14.86 9.83
CA GLY A 84 22.08 14.52 10.90
C GLY A 84 22.02 13.08 11.41
N THR A 85 21.14 12.25 10.86
CA THR A 85 20.99 10.84 11.23
C THR A 85 21.53 9.94 10.11
N THR A 86 22.35 8.96 10.47
CA THR A 86 22.87 7.96 9.53
C THR A 86 21.79 6.87 9.29
N VAL A 87 21.24 6.85 8.09
CA VAL A 87 20.28 5.82 7.65
C VAL A 87 21.04 4.75 6.88
N PRO A 88 21.18 3.52 7.39
CA PRO A 88 21.81 2.45 6.64
C PRO A 88 20.93 2.10 5.43
N LEU A 89 21.50 2.14 4.23
CA LEU A 89 20.83 1.64 3.02
C LEU A 89 20.84 0.11 3.03
N PRO A 90 19.71 -0.53 2.73
CA PRO A 90 19.69 -1.98 2.59
C PRO A 90 20.56 -2.41 1.41
N GLY A 91 21.30 -3.51 1.56
CA GLY A 91 22.03 -4.11 0.45
C GLY A 91 21.08 -4.58 -0.68
N PRO A 92 21.59 -4.86 -1.89
CA PRO A 92 20.77 -5.10 -3.07
C PRO A 92 19.80 -6.30 -2.92
N ARG A 93 20.21 -7.34 -2.23
CA ARG A 93 19.34 -8.49 -1.94
C ARG A 93 18.17 -8.10 -1.01
N MET A 94 18.46 -7.27 0.00
CA MET A 94 17.44 -6.81 0.94
C MET A 94 16.47 -5.83 0.28
N ALA A 95 16.99 -4.90 -0.55
CA ALA A 95 16.16 -3.99 -1.32
C ALA A 95 15.21 -4.74 -2.27
N LEU A 96 15.72 -5.75 -2.98
CA LEU A 96 14.90 -6.59 -3.86
C LEU A 96 13.85 -7.38 -3.08
N ALA A 97 14.23 -8.02 -1.97
CA ALA A 97 13.30 -8.74 -1.11
C ALA A 97 12.21 -7.82 -0.58
N GLN A 98 12.57 -6.61 -0.16
CA GLN A 98 11.63 -5.59 0.31
C GLN A 98 10.62 -5.20 -0.78
N ILE A 99 11.08 -4.95 -2.00
CA ILE A 99 10.20 -4.62 -3.14
C ILE A 99 9.25 -5.79 -3.44
N VAL A 100 9.78 -7.00 -3.55
CA VAL A 100 8.98 -8.20 -3.87
C VAL A 100 7.94 -8.48 -2.79
N LEU A 101 8.35 -8.49 -1.53
CA LEU A 101 7.44 -8.75 -0.41
C LEU A 101 6.36 -7.66 -0.29
N ALA A 102 6.75 -6.39 -0.41
CA ALA A 102 5.80 -5.28 -0.36
C ALA A 102 4.78 -5.33 -1.50
N THR A 103 5.24 -5.64 -2.72
CA THR A 103 4.36 -5.78 -3.88
C THR A 103 3.41 -6.96 -3.71
N ALA A 104 3.93 -8.11 -3.27
CA ALA A 104 3.13 -9.31 -3.02
C ALA A 104 2.09 -9.07 -1.91
N ASP A 105 2.49 -8.44 -0.81
CA ASP A 105 1.58 -8.13 0.31
C ASP A 105 0.38 -7.32 -0.17
N VAL A 106 0.61 -6.17 -0.80
CA VAL A 106 -0.48 -5.30 -1.29
C VAL A 106 -1.32 -6.01 -2.37
N ALA A 107 -0.69 -6.80 -3.26
CA ALA A 107 -1.41 -7.54 -4.29
C ALA A 107 -2.31 -8.63 -3.69
N ILE A 108 -1.83 -9.36 -2.68
CA ILE A 108 -2.62 -10.38 -1.97
C ILE A 108 -3.81 -9.73 -1.25
N VAL A 109 -3.60 -8.60 -0.58
CA VAL A 109 -4.68 -7.90 0.12
C VAL A 109 -5.72 -7.37 -0.86
N ALA A 110 -5.29 -6.85 -2.02
CA ALA A 110 -6.21 -6.47 -3.10
C ALA A 110 -6.99 -7.67 -3.67
N ALA A 111 -6.35 -8.84 -3.80
CA ALA A 111 -7.02 -10.06 -4.24
C ALA A 111 -8.05 -10.57 -3.21
N ILE A 112 -7.75 -10.45 -1.91
CA ILE A 112 -8.73 -10.74 -0.85
C ILE A 112 -9.93 -9.80 -0.98
N PHE A 113 -9.68 -8.50 -1.21
CA PHE A 113 -10.76 -7.54 -1.40
C PHE A 113 -11.59 -7.86 -2.65
N GLU A 114 -10.95 -8.17 -3.78
CA GLU A 114 -11.65 -8.58 -5.01
C GLU A 114 -12.53 -9.82 -4.80
N ALA A 115 -12.04 -10.81 -4.06
CA ALA A 115 -12.82 -12.03 -3.77
C ALA A 115 -14.11 -11.79 -2.97
N LEU A 116 -14.24 -10.63 -2.34
CA LEU A 116 -15.46 -10.20 -1.64
C LEU A 116 -16.46 -9.46 -2.56
N LEU A 117 -16.04 -9.11 -3.77
CA LEU A 117 -16.87 -8.43 -4.76
C LEU A 117 -17.57 -9.43 -5.68
N PRO A 118 -18.75 -9.13 -6.18
CA PRO A 118 -19.30 -9.82 -7.36
C PRO A 118 -18.31 -9.71 -8.53
N PRO A 119 -18.24 -10.71 -9.42
CA PRO A 119 -17.37 -10.64 -10.59
C PRO A 119 -17.61 -9.39 -11.45
N ILE A 120 -16.53 -8.72 -11.87
CA ILE A 120 -16.54 -7.52 -12.73
C ILE A 120 -15.74 -7.82 -13.99
N PRO A 121 -16.32 -8.52 -15.00
CA PRO A 121 -15.58 -8.91 -16.20
C PRO A 121 -14.97 -7.72 -16.97
N GLU A 122 -15.65 -6.57 -16.98
CA GLU A 122 -15.24 -5.36 -17.69
C GLU A 122 -13.97 -4.73 -17.08
N LEU A 123 -13.76 -4.91 -15.78
CA LEU A 123 -12.66 -4.28 -15.06
C LEU A 123 -11.48 -5.26 -14.89
N GLY A 124 -11.78 -6.53 -14.64
CA GLY A 124 -10.81 -7.57 -14.35
C GLY A 124 -9.98 -7.29 -13.09
N PHE A 125 -9.11 -8.23 -12.73
CA PHE A 125 -8.27 -8.08 -11.53
C PHE A 125 -7.40 -6.82 -11.52
N LEU A 126 -6.76 -6.49 -12.66
CA LEU A 126 -5.89 -5.31 -12.74
C LEU A 126 -6.65 -4.00 -12.53
N GLY A 127 -7.90 -3.92 -12.97
CA GLY A 127 -8.73 -2.75 -12.73
C GLY A 127 -9.14 -2.63 -11.25
N VAL A 128 -9.57 -3.72 -10.62
CA VAL A 128 -9.85 -3.75 -9.18
C VAL A 128 -8.59 -3.41 -8.37
N LEU A 129 -7.44 -3.97 -8.75
CA LEU A 129 -6.14 -3.64 -8.15
C LEU A 129 -5.83 -2.14 -8.28
N ALA A 130 -6.08 -1.52 -9.44
CA ALA A 130 -5.86 -0.10 -9.66
C ALA A 130 -6.72 0.77 -8.73
N VAL A 131 -8.01 0.43 -8.59
CA VAL A 131 -8.92 1.09 -7.64
C VAL A 131 -8.44 0.91 -6.22
N TYR A 132 -8.12 -0.34 -5.83
CA TYR A 132 -7.66 -0.66 -4.49
C TYR A 132 -6.37 0.09 -4.11
N VAL A 133 -5.34 0.03 -4.95
CA VAL A 133 -4.04 0.67 -4.68
C VAL A 133 -4.18 2.19 -4.61
N SER A 134 -5.00 2.80 -5.47
CA SER A 134 -5.24 4.25 -5.41
C SER A 134 -5.97 4.66 -4.13
N ALA A 135 -6.97 3.88 -3.70
CA ALA A 135 -7.69 4.10 -2.44
C ALA A 135 -6.76 3.92 -1.23
N TYR A 136 -5.98 2.83 -1.22
CA TYR A 136 -5.05 2.49 -0.17
C TYR A 136 -3.93 3.54 -0.01
N THR A 137 -3.26 3.93 -1.10
CA THR A 137 -2.19 4.92 -1.06
C THR A 137 -2.69 6.30 -0.64
N THR A 138 -3.87 6.70 -1.12
CA THR A 138 -4.49 7.96 -0.71
C THR A 138 -4.91 7.94 0.76
N ALA A 139 -5.48 6.83 1.23
CA ALA A 139 -5.83 6.65 2.63
C ALA A 139 -4.61 6.72 3.55
N MET A 140 -3.48 6.09 3.16
CA MET A 140 -2.22 6.23 3.89
C MET A 140 -1.72 7.67 3.92
N ALA A 141 -1.73 8.36 2.78
CA ALA A 141 -1.27 9.74 2.67
C ALA A 141 -2.14 10.72 3.48
N SER A 142 -3.42 10.40 3.68
CA SER A 142 -4.34 11.22 4.47
C SER A 142 -4.06 11.22 5.98
N HIS A 143 -3.26 10.27 6.47
CA HIS A 143 -2.98 10.05 7.90
C HIS A 143 -4.23 9.81 8.76
N VAL A 144 -5.37 9.50 8.13
CA VAL A 144 -6.60 9.13 8.86
C VAL A 144 -6.43 7.72 9.43
N PRO A 145 -6.65 7.51 10.74
CA PRO A 145 -6.53 6.20 11.35
C PRO A 145 -7.37 5.14 10.64
N GLY A 146 -6.73 4.05 10.17
CA GLY A 146 -7.39 2.99 9.42
C GLY A 146 -7.97 3.42 8.06
N GLY A 147 -7.61 4.61 7.55
CA GLY A 147 -8.13 5.15 6.29
C GLY A 147 -9.65 5.35 6.28
N LEU A 148 -10.27 5.48 7.46
CA LEU A 148 -11.74 5.58 7.61
C LEU A 148 -12.31 6.72 6.77
N GLY A 149 -13.28 6.40 5.93
CA GLY A 149 -13.93 7.34 5.03
C GLY A 149 -13.15 7.60 3.73
N VAL A 150 -11.82 7.76 3.77
CA VAL A 150 -11.00 8.03 2.57
C VAL A 150 -10.92 6.80 1.68
N PHE A 151 -10.51 5.67 2.23
CA PHE A 151 -10.48 4.40 1.52
C PHE A 151 -11.87 4.02 1.00
N ASP A 152 -12.87 4.10 1.87
CA ASP A 152 -14.25 3.70 1.57
C ASP A 152 -14.84 4.52 0.42
N THR A 153 -14.64 5.84 0.47
CA THR A 153 -15.14 6.75 -0.58
C THR A 153 -14.46 6.48 -1.92
N LEU A 154 -13.14 6.27 -1.93
CA LEU A 154 -12.41 6.04 -3.18
C LEU A 154 -12.77 4.68 -3.79
N ILE A 155 -12.93 3.64 -2.99
CA ILE A 155 -13.44 2.34 -3.46
C ILE A 155 -14.86 2.50 -4.02
N LEU A 156 -15.74 3.20 -3.29
CA LEU A 156 -17.11 3.44 -3.73
C LEU A 156 -17.15 4.19 -5.08
N VAL A 157 -16.42 5.28 -5.19
CA VAL A 157 -16.35 6.09 -6.43
C VAL A 157 -15.75 5.29 -7.57
N GLY A 158 -14.68 4.52 -7.32
CA GLY A 158 -14.00 3.74 -8.35
C GLY A 158 -14.81 2.57 -8.89
N LEU A 159 -15.62 1.94 -8.04
CA LEU A 159 -16.42 0.77 -8.42
C LEU A 159 -17.90 1.10 -8.75
N ALA A 160 -18.39 2.29 -8.41
CA ALA A 160 -19.77 2.72 -8.68
C ALA A 160 -20.22 2.58 -10.16
N PRO A 161 -19.35 2.78 -11.18
CA PRO A 161 -19.72 2.56 -12.58
C PRO A 161 -20.01 1.10 -12.93
N TYR A 162 -19.54 0.15 -12.12
CA TYR A 162 -19.54 -1.28 -12.45
C TYR A 162 -20.54 -2.11 -11.62
N MET A 163 -20.96 -1.62 -10.44
CA MET A 163 -21.88 -2.34 -9.58
C MET A 163 -22.66 -1.44 -8.62
N PRO A 164 -23.80 -1.91 -8.06
CA PRO A 164 -24.56 -1.18 -7.05
C PRO A 164 -23.76 -0.87 -5.80
N ALA A 165 -23.96 0.31 -5.22
CA ALA A 165 -23.28 0.76 -4.00
C ALA A 165 -23.44 -0.21 -2.82
N ALA A 166 -24.58 -0.91 -2.72
CA ALA A 166 -24.83 -1.89 -1.67
C ALA A 166 -23.80 -3.03 -1.67
N ASN A 167 -23.42 -3.53 -2.86
CA ASN A 167 -22.42 -4.59 -3.01
C ASN A 167 -21.02 -4.10 -2.59
N ILE A 168 -20.67 -2.86 -2.98
CA ILE A 168 -19.38 -2.24 -2.64
C ILE A 168 -19.28 -2.04 -1.13
N VAL A 169 -20.30 -1.46 -0.52
CA VAL A 169 -20.34 -1.23 0.93
C VAL A 169 -20.30 -2.56 1.69
N GLY A 170 -21.06 -3.56 1.23
CA GLY A 170 -21.01 -4.90 1.81
C GLY A 170 -19.60 -5.50 1.79
N ALA A 171 -18.90 -5.43 0.66
CA ALA A 171 -17.53 -5.91 0.53
C ALA A 171 -16.57 -5.13 1.46
N ILE A 172 -16.68 -3.80 1.53
CA ILE A 172 -15.86 -2.97 2.44
C ILE A 172 -16.08 -3.38 3.90
N LEU A 173 -17.31 -3.58 4.33
CA LEU A 173 -17.64 -3.97 5.71
C LEU A 173 -17.07 -5.35 6.05
N ILE A 174 -17.23 -6.34 5.17
CA ILE A 174 -16.69 -7.69 5.36
C ILE A 174 -15.15 -7.63 5.36
N PHE A 175 -14.55 -6.88 4.45
CA PHE A 175 -13.10 -6.69 4.41
C PHE A 175 -12.58 -6.08 5.71
N ARG A 176 -13.23 -5.05 6.24
CA ARG A 176 -12.87 -4.44 7.53
C ARG A 176 -13.01 -5.41 8.70
N LEU A 177 -14.07 -6.19 8.69
CA LEU A 177 -14.31 -7.21 9.74
C LEU A 177 -13.17 -8.25 9.74
N LEU A 178 -12.84 -8.80 8.57
CA LEU A 178 -11.86 -9.88 8.45
C LEU A 178 -10.41 -9.41 8.58
N TYR A 179 -10.10 -8.25 7.99
CA TYR A 179 -8.72 -7.78 7.87
C TYR A 179 -8.28 -6.86 9.01
N TYR A 180 -9.21 -6.12 9.65
CA TYR A 180 -8.88 -5.20 10.74
C TYR A 180 -9.43 -5.66 12.09
N ILE A 181 -10.74 -5.94 12.17
CA ILE A 181 -11.42 -6.17 13.44
C ILE A 181 -11.05 -7.53 14.02
N LEU A 182 -11.10 -8.59 13.20
CA LEU A 182 -10.80 -9.94 13.65
C LEU A 182 -9.36 -10.11 14.15
N PRO A 183 -8.31 -9.66 13.42
CA PRO A 183 -6.93 -9.70 13.93
C PRO A 183 -6.73 -8.86 15.19
N LEU A 184 -7.37 -7.70 15.28
CA LEU A 184 -7.32 -6.85 16.48
C LEU A 184 -7.91 -7.55 17.70
N PHE A 185 -9.03 -8.23 17.52
CA PHE A 185 -9.69 -8.99 18.58
C PHE A 185 -8.83 -10.17 19.05
N ILE A 186 -8.25 -10.92 18.11
CA ILE A 186 -7.32 -12.03 18.43
C ILE A 186 -6.10 -11.50 19.16
N ALA A 187 -5.49 -10.42 18.68
CA ALA A 187 -4.33 -9.82 19.36
C ALA A 187 -4.67 -9.32 20.77
N GLY A 188 -5.82 -8.69 20.94
CA GLY A 188 -6.29 -8.20 22.23
C GLY A 188 -6.54 -9.32 23.23
N THR A 189 -7.15 -10.43 22.81
CA THR A 189 -7.39 -11.60 23.68
C THR A 189 -6.08 -12.29 24.07
N LEU A 190 -5.14 -12.45 23.13
CA LEU A 190 -3.82 -13.01 23.41
C LEU A 190 -3.00 -12.13 24.36
N PHE A 191 -3.12 -10.82 24.25
CA PHE A 191 -2.43 -9.88 25.14
C PHE A 191 -3.01 -9.91 26.55
N GLY A 192 -4.35 -9.90 26.67
CA GLY A 192 -5.01 -9.98 27.98
C GLY A 192 -4.86 -11.33 28.68
N ALA A 193 -4.59 -12.42 27.95
CA ALA A 193 -4.34 -13.74 28.53
C ALA A 193 -2.90 -13.91 29.09
N ASN A 194 -1.99 -12.96 28.78
CA ASN A 194 -0.59 -12.98 29.24
C ASN A 194 -0.29 -11.98 30.39
N GLU A 195 -1.30 -11.26 30.87
CA GLU A 195 -1.24 -10.46 32.11
C GLU A 195 -1.77 -11.22 33.30
#